data_8738564187a0d8784c0d290230ffabe4
#
_entry.id   8738564187a0d8784c0d290230ffabe4
#
_cell.length_a   1.000
_cell.length_b   1.000
_cell.length_c   1.000
_cell.angle_alpha   90.00
_cell.angle_beta   90.00
_cell.angle_gamma   90.00
#
_symmetry.space_group_name_H-M   'P 1'
#
loop_
_entity.id
_entity.type
_entity.pdbx_description
1 polymer ?
#
loop_
_entity_poly.entity_id
_entity_poly.type
_entity_poly.pdbx_seq_one_letter_code
_entity_poly.pdbx_strand_id
1 'polypeptide(L)'
;GNDAEALDQIAKVYHLVVKAGIHRASSVKVAEAAKIIENTQRDLNIALMNELSIIFDKMNINTFEVLEAAGTKWNFLKFFPGLVGGHCIGVDPYYLTYKSQQLGYNSRVILSGRTINDEMANHIAKKTVQAIIKSGVNVAQAKVLIMGCTFKENVSDIRNSKVADVYNELIAYQVQVDVSDPRANSDEVKHEYG
;
A
#
# COMPACT_ATOMS: atom_id res chain seq x y z
N GLY A 1 -14.16 -25.80 -2.41
CA GLY A 1 -14.95 -26.80 -1.70
C GLY A 1 -14.07 -27.89 -1.13
N ASN A 2 -14.56 -28.57 -0.08
CA ASN A 2 -13.79 -29.65 0.59
C ASN A 2 -13.77 -30.95 -0.23
N ASP A 3 -14.71 -31.09 -1.16
CA ASP A 3 -14.87 -32.22 -2.07
C ASP A 3 -15.33 -31.76 -3.45
N ALA A 4 -15.46 -32.69 -4.40
CA ALA A 4 -15.81 -32.37 -5.77
C ALA A 4 -17.26 -31.88 -5.92
N GLU A 5 -18.19 -32.36 -5.09
CA GLU A 5 -19.58 -31.94 -5.12
C GLU A 5 -19.72 -30.51 -4.61
N ALA A 6 -19.14 -30.16 -3.48
CA ALA A 6 -19.10 -28.80 -2.93
C ALA A 6 -18.41 -27.83 -3.91
N LEU A 7 -17.31 -28.24 -4.55
CA LEU A 7 -16.64 -27.43 -5.56
C LEU A 7 -17.57 -27.13 -6.74
N ASP A 8 -18.30 -28.12 -7.22
CA ASP A 8 -19.24 -27.95 -8.35
C ASP A 8 -20.40 -27.02 -8.00
N GLN A 9 -20.99 -27.18 -6.80
CA GLN A 9 -22.07 -26.31 -6.31
C GLN A 9 -21.60 -24.87 -6.17
N ILE A 10 -20.45 -24.64 -5.54
CA ILE A 10 -19.86 -23.30 -5.38
C ILE A 10 -19.60 -22.67 -6.75
N ALA A 11 -18.98 -23.42 -7.67
CA ALA A 11 -18.69 -22.92 -9.01
C ALA A 11 -19.96 -22.54 -9.79
N LYS A 12 -21.04 -23.31 -9.68
CA LYS A 12 -22.35 -22.99 -10.30
C LYS A 12 -22.91 -21.67 -9.76
N VAL A 13 -22.88 -21.46 -8.44
CA VAL A 13 -23.39 -20.22 -7.82
C VAL A 13 -22.56 -19.01 -8.29
N TYR A 14 -21.24 -19.08 -8.21
CA TYR A 14 -20.39 -17.96 -8.63
C TYR A 14 -20.48 -17.68 -10.13
N HIS A 15 -20.72 -18.70 -10.97
CA HIS A 15 -20.88 -18.52 -12.42
C HIS A 15 -22.06 -17.59 -12.77
N LEU A 16 -23.08 -17.49 -11.90
CA LEU A 16 -24.21 -16.59 -12.11
C LEU A 16 -23.83 -15.11 -12.04
N VAL A 17 -22.79 -14.77 -11.29
CA VAL A 17 -22.42 -13.36 -10.98
C VAL A 17 -21.03 -12.97 -11.50
N VAL A 18 -20.13 -13.93 -11.71
CA VAL A 18 -18.74 -13.66 -12.15
C VAL A 18 -18.61 -13.82 -13.67
N LYS A 19 -18.67 -12.70 -14.37
CA LYS A 19 -18.58 -12.67 -15.85
C LYS A 19 -17.21 -13.08 -16.41
N ALA A 20 -16.13 -12.87 -15.64
CA ALA A 20 -14.76 -13.19 -16.02
C ALA A 20 -14.44 -14.69 -16.05
N GLY A 21 -15.38 -15.53 -15.59
CA GLY A 21 -15.19 -16.98 -15.49
C GLY A 21 -14.72 -17.43 -14.10
N ILE A 22 -14.76 -18.75 -13.88
CA ILE A 22 -14.42 -19.38 -12.62
C ILE A 22 -13.24 -20.32 -12.81
N HIS A 23 -12.15 -20.07 -12.09
CA HIS A 23 -11.02 -20.99 -11.99
C HIS A 23 -11.25 -21.99 -10.84
N ARG A 24 -11.26 -23.29 -11.16
CA ARG A 24 -11.41 -24.36 -10.17
C ARG A 24 -10.02 -24.76 -9.66
N ALA A 25 -9.65 -24.30 -8.47
CA ALA A 25 -8.39 -24.66 -7.83
C ALA A 25 -8.42 -26.15 -7.39
N SER A 26 -7.27 -26.80 -7.44
CA SER A 26 -7.11 -28.21 -7.08
C SER A 26 -7.32 -28.50 -5.57
N SER A 27 -7.19 -27.48 -4.72
CA SER A 27 -7.43 -27.55 -3.28
C SER A 27 -7.73 -26.17 -2.69
N VAL A 28 -8.28 -26.16 -1.46
CA VAL A 28 -8.48 -24.93 -0.68
C VAL A 28 -7.15 -24.20 -0.47
N LYS A 29 -6.08 -24.94 -0.13
CA LYS A 29 -4.74 -24.35 0.06
C LYS A 29 -4.21 -23.65 -1.19
N VAL A 30 -4.45 -24.20 -2.38
CA VAL A 30 -4.06 -23.56 -3.64
C VAL A 30 -4.88 -22.29 -3.88
N ALA A 31 -6.17 -22.30 -3.59
CA ALA A 31 -7.02 -21.12 -3.74
C ALA A 31 -6.62 -19.99 -2.76
N GLU A 32 -6.34 -20.33 -1.51
CA GLU A 32 -5.86 -19.38 -0.50
C GLU A 32 -4.48 -18.81 -0.88
N ALA A 33 -3.54 -19.66 -1.30
CA ALA A 33 -2.23 -19.23 -1.76
C ALA A 33 -2.34 -18.28 -2.98
N ALA A 34 -3.22 -18.59 -3.94
CA ALA A 34 -3.45 -17.75 -5.10
C ALA A 34 -3.92 -16.34 -4.70
N LYS A 35 -4.80 -16.23 -3.69
CA LYS A 35 -5.25 -14.92 -3.18
C LYS A 35 -4.14 -14.15 -2.50
N ILE A 36 -3.35 -14.82 -1.66
CA ILE A 36 -2.25 -14.17 -0.93
C ILE A 36 -1.16 -13.68 -1.89
N ILE A 37 -0.77 -14.47 -2.90
CA ILE A 37 0.28 -14.06 -3.84
C ILE A 37 -0.17 -12.90 -4.74
N GLU A 38 -1.44 -12.79 -5.08
CA GLU A 38 -1.96 -11.64 -5.84
C GLU A 38 -1.70 -10.31 -5.11
N ASN A 39 -2.02 -10.26 -3.81
CA ASN A 39 -1.77 -9.09 -2.98
C ASN A 39 -0.26 -8.88 -2.71
N THR A 40 0.48 -9.96 -2.43
CA THR A 40 1.94 -9.89 -2.20
C THR A 40 2.68 -9.38 -3.44
N GLN A 41 2.30 -9.81 -4.63
CA GLN A 41 2.89 -9.32 -5.88
C GLN A 41 2.64 -7.82 -6.05
N ARG A 42 1.43 -7.35 -5.77
CA ARG A 42 1.08 -5.93 -5.86
C ARG A 42 1.89 -5.11 -4.87
N ASP A 43 2.00 -5.56 -3.63
CA ASP A 43 2.79 -4.94 -2.58
C ASP A 43 4.26 -4.79 -2.98
N LEU A 44 4.87 -5.87 -3.50
CA LEU A 44 6.26 -5.87 -3.96
C LEU A 44 6.50 -4.95 -5.16
N ASN A 45 5.57 -4.90 -6.11
CA ASN A 45 5.67 -4.00 -7.25
C ASN A 45 5.60 -2.53 -6.81
N ILE A 46 4.74 -2.20 -5.83
CA ILE A 46 4.69 -0.85 -5.26
C ILE A 46 5.98 -0.56 -4.48
N ALA A 47 6.49 -1.52 -3.70
CA ALA A 47 7.75 -1.36 -2.97
C ALA A 47 8.93 -1.05 -3.91
N LEU A 48 9.01 -1.74 -5.05
CA LEU A 48 10.01 -1.44 -6.07
C LEU A 48 9.87 0.00 -6.59
N MET A 49 8.64 0.46 -6.89
CA MET A 49 8.42 1.84 -7.34
C MET A 49 8.77 2.86 -6.24
N ASN A 50 8.46 2.55 -4.99
CA ASN A 50 8.82 3.37 -3.84
C ASN A 50 10.35 3.50 -3.70
N GLU A 51 11.08 2.40 -3.74
CA GLU A 51 12.53 2.40 -3.69
C GLU A 51 13.16 3.18 -4.86
N LEU A 52 12.66 2.96 -6.09
CA LEU A 52 13.08 3.71 -7.26
C LEU A 52 12.82 5.21 -7.10
N SER A 53 11.70 5.61 -6.51
CA SER A 53 11.39 7.02 -6.27
C SER A 53 12.42 7.67 -5.32
N ILE A 54 12.86 6.95 -4.30
CA ILE A 54 13.90 7.42 -3.37
C ILE A 54 15.26 7.53 -4.07
N ILE A 55 15.60 6.57 -4.92
CA ILE A 55 16.85 6.56 -5.69
C ILE A 55 16.86 7.73 -6.67
N PHE A 56 15.80 7.91 -7.46
CA PHE A 56 15.69 8.96 -8.46
C PHE A 56 15.65 10.36 -7.86
N ASP A 57 15.03 10.53 -6.69
CA ASP A 57 15.11 11.78 -5.93
C ASP A 57 16.56 12.16 -5.59
N LYS A 58 17.37 11.19 -5.15
CA LYS A 58 18.81 11.42 -4.88
C LYS A 58 19.61 11.73 -6.14
N MET A 59 19.16 11.26 -7.29
CA MET A 59 19.76 11.53 -8.59
C MET A 59 19.26 12.83 -9.24
N ASN A 60 18.28 13.53 -8.61
CA ASN A 60 17.56 14.66 -9.18
C ASN A 60 16.85 14.32 -10.52
N ILE A 61 16.30 13.12 -10.61
CA ILE A 61 15.54 12.62 -11.77
C ILE A 61 14.06 12.54 -11.38
N ASN A 62 13.18 12.98 -12.28
CA ASN A 62 11.74 12.86 -12.08
C ASN A 62 11.29 11.40 -12.28
N THR A 63 10.82 10.78 -11.19
CA THR A 63 10.37 9.39 -11.18
C THR A 63 9.26 9.13 -12.19
N PHE A 64 8.30 10.03 -12.33
CA PHE A 64 7.15 9.84 -13.23
C PHE A 64 7.57 9.88 -14.71
N GLU A 65 8.52 10.72 -15.09
CA GLU A 65 9.08 10.72 -16.45
C GLU A 65 9.79 9.41 -16.78
N VAL A 66 10.52 8.85 -15.81
CA VAL A 66 11.16 7.54 -15.99
C VAL A 66 10.13 6.44 -16.16
N LEU A 67 9.08 6.44 -15.32
CA LEU A 67 8.01 5.44 -15.38
C LEU A 67 7.20 5.56 -16.68
N GLU A 68 6.97 6.77 -17.18
CA GLU A 68 6.33 7.03 -18.47
C GLU A 68 7.16 6.44 -19.61
N ALA A 69 8.46 6.76 -19.64
CA ALA A 69 9.37 6.24 -20.65
C ALA A 69 9.48 4.70 -20.61
N ALA A 70 9.64 4.12 -19.42
CA ALA A 70 9.67 2.66 -19.24
C ALA A 70 8.34 2.01 -19.66
N GLY A 71 7.23 2.67 -19.36
CA GLY A 71 5.87 2.23 -19.66
C GLY A 71 5.51 2.19 -21.16
N THR A 72 6.40 2.66 -22.05
CA THR A 72 6.28 2.48 -23.50
C THR A 72 6.58 1.05 -23.97
N LYS A 73 7.27 0.26 -23.12
CA LYS A 73 7.53 -1.16 -23.39
C LYS A 73 6.29 -2.00 -23.09
N TRP A 74 5.91 -2.87 -24.03
CA TRP A 74 4.73 -3.70 -23.93
C TRP A 74 4.69 -4.65 -22.71
N ASN A 75 5.84 -5.05 -22.20
CA ASN A 75 6.00 -5.96 -21.06
C ASN A 75 6.29 -5.25 -19.73
N PHE A 76 6.30 -3.91 -19.69
CA PHE A 76 6.48 -3.17 -18.46
C PHE A 76 5.17 -3.11 -17.67
N LEU A 77 5.20 -3.58 -16.44
CA LEU A 77 4.04 -3.52 -15.54
C LEU A 77 3.96 -2.13 -14.91
N LYS A 78 2.86 -1.42 -15.19
CA LYS A 78 2.65 -0.04 -14.72
C LYS A 78 2.20 -0.03 -13.27
N PHE A 79 3.14 0.22 -12.37
CA PHE A 79 2.91 0.56 -10.98
C PHE A 79 3.52 1.93 -10.69
N PHE A 80 3.06 2.56 -9.61
CA PHE A 80 3.50 3.90 -9.20
C PHE A 80 3.89 3.89 -7.73
N PRO A 81 4.79 4.80 -7.30
CA PRO A 81 5.07 5.02 -5.88
C PRO A 81 3.81 5.44 -5.13
N GLY A 82 3.68 4.98 -3.89
CA GLY A 82 2.54 5.35 -3.06
C GLY A 82 2.56 4.68 -1.69
N LEU A 83 1.71 5.18 -0.81
CA LEU A 83 1.47 4.57 0.48
C LEU A 83 0.65 3.28 0.33
N VAL A 84 1.04 2.24 1.03
CA VAL A 84 0.37 0.94 1.02
C VAL A 84 -0.33 0.73 2.35
N GLY A 85 -1.63 1.00 2.36
CA GLY A 85 -2.52 0.80 3.49
C GLY A 85 -3.63 -0.20 3.23
N GLY A 86 -4.65 -0.18 4.09
CA GLY A 86 -5.82 -1.05 4.02
C GLY A 86 -5.61 -2.45 4.60
N HIS A 87 -6.64 -3.31 4.48
CA HIS A 87 -6.70 -4.59 5.17
C HIS A 87 -5.96 -5.73 4.48
N CYS A 88 -5.70 -5.63 3.17
CA CYS A 88 -5.23 -6.76 2.38
C CYS A 88 -3.78 -6.58 1.94
N ILE A 89 -3.47 -5.56 1.13
CA ILE A 89 -2.15 -5.43 0.51
C ILE A 89 -1.04 -5.25 1.54
N GLY A 90 -1.28 -4.47 2.60
CA GLY A 90 -0.32 -4.26 3.69
C GLY A 90 -0.26 -5.39 4.73
N VAL A 91 -1.22 -6.32 4.72
CA VAL A 91 -1.38 -7.34 5.77
C VAL A 91 -1.14 -8.76 5.26
N ASP A 92 -1.71 -9.14 4.10
CA ASP A 92 -1.59 -10.49 3.56
C ASP A 92 -0.15 -11.00 3.42
N PRO A 93 0.85 -10.17 3.00
CA PRO A 93 2.23 -10.62 2.95
C PRO A 93 2.78 -11.10 4.30
N TYR A 94 2.31 -10.53 5.43
CA TYR A 94 2.74 -10.95 6.75
C TYR A 94 2.21 -12.34 7.13
N TYR A 95 0.99 -12.70 6.71
CA TYR A 95 0.50 -14.07 6.89
C TYR A 95 1.37 -15.09 6.15
N LEU A 96 1.78 -14.75 4.92
CA LEU A 96 2.65 -15.63 4.13
C LEU A 96 4.05 -15.74 4.75
N THR A 97 4.64 -14.63 5.21
CA THR A 97 5.95 -14.64 5.87
C THR A 97 5.91 -15.38 7.21
N TYR A 98 4.85 -15.22 8.00
CA TYR A 98 4.64 -15.97 9.23
C TYR A 98 4.57 -17.47 8.95
N LYS A 99 3.79 -17.89 7.95
CA LYS A 99 3.71 -19.30 7.56
C LYS A 99 5.03 -19.84 7.06
N SER A 100 5.76 -19.05 6.31
CA SER A 100 7.12 -19.39 5.83
C SER A 100 8.08 -19.64 6.99
N GLN A 101 8.07 -18.78 8.02
CA GLN A 101 8.90 -18.94 9.21
C GLN A 101 8.56 -20.21 9.99
N GLN A 102 7.26 -20.54 10.13
CA GLN A 102 6.85 -21.80 10.74
C GLN A 102 7.39 -23.04 10.01
N LEU A 103 7.64 -22.91 8.71
CA LEU A 103 8.20 -23.96 7.85
C LEU A 103 9.75 -23.91 7.80
N GLY A 104 10.39 -23.04 8.58
CA GLY A 104 11.85 -22.91 8.64
C GLY A 104 12.46 -22.08 7.51
N TYR A 105 11.64 -21.32 6.76
CA TYR A 105 12.13 -20.46 5.67
C TYR A 105 11.91 -18.98 5.97
N ASN A 106 12.95 -18.16 5.83
CA ASN A 106 12.86 -16.71 5.97
C ASN A 106 12.62 -16.04 4.61
N SER A 107 11.46 -15.39 4.45
CA SER A 107 11.00 -14.75 3.21
C SER A 107 11.70 -13.41 2.98
N ARG A 108 12.89 -13.41 2.42
CA ARG A 108 13.74 -12.22 2.28
C ARG A 108 13.12 -11.15 1.38
N VAL A 109 12.67 -11.52 0.19
CA VAL A 109 12.10 -10.57 -0.80
C VAL A 109 10.83 -9.90 -0.26
N ILE A 110 9.92 -10.70 0.30
CA ILE A 110 8.64 -10.19 0.80
C ILE A 110 8.87 -9.24 1.98
N LEU A 111 9.72 -9.62 2.93
CA LEU A 111 10.03 -8.77 4.09
C LEU A 111 10.75 -7.48 3.68
N SER A 112 11.69 -7.53 2.73
CA SER A 112 12.34 -6.31 2.23
C SER A 112 11.34 -5.35 1.58
N GLY A 113 10.42 -5.85 0.76
CA GLY A 113 9.38 -5.01 0.15
C GLY A 113 8.45 -4.40 1.20
N ARG A 114 8.06 -5.19 2.22
CA ARG A 114 7.26 -4.67 3.33
C ARG A 114 7.96 -3.56 4.09
N THR A 115 9.25 -3.73 4.42
CA THR A 115 10.06 -2.69 5.08
C THR A 115 10.05 -1.39 4.28
N ILE A 116 10.28 -1.45 2.98
CA ILE A 116 10.27 -0.26 2.11
C ILE A 116 8.91 0.44 2.16
N ASN A 117 7.80 -0.32 2.01
CA ASN A 117 6.46 0.26 2.03
C ASN A 117 6.09 0.85 3.40
N ASP A 118 6.49 0.20 4.49
CA ASP A 118 6.21 0.68 5.84
C ASP A 118 7.01 1.95 6.19
N GLU A 119 8.21 2.12 5.62
CA GLU A 119 9.06 3.30 5.82
C GLU A 119 8.65 4.51 4.96
N MET A 120 7.76 4.36 4.00
CA MET A 120 7.39 5.45 3.09
C MET A 120 6.74 6.63 3.78
N ALA A 121 5.96 6.42 4.84
CA ALA A 121 5.35 7.50 5.62
C ALA A 121 6.43 8.41 6.23
N ASN A 122 7.45 7.80 6.85
CA ASN A 122 8.60 8.50 7.42
C ASN A 122 9.39 9.25 6.34
N HIS A 123 9.57 8.62 5.18
CA HIS A 123 10.25 9.26 4.05
C HIS A 123 9.51 10.51 3.58
N ILE A 124 8.18 10.44 3.42
CA ILE A 124 7.34 11.59 3.00
C ILE A 124 7.40 12.72 4.04
N ALA A 125 7.24 12.40 5.32
CA ALA A 125 7.32 13.38 6.39
C ALA A 125 8.69 14.08 6.42
N LYS A 126 9.78 13.31 6.33
CA LYS A 126 11.14 13.84 6.25
C LYS A 126 11.34 14.77 5.04
N LYS A 127 10.85 14.41 3.87
CA LYS A 127 10.91 15.25 2.66
C LYS A 127 10.12 16.53 2.83
N THR A 128 8.95 16.46 3.46
CA THR A 128 8.13 17.64 3.77
C THR A 128 8.88 18.61 4.69
N VAL A 129 9.48 18.09 5.77
CA VAL A 129 10.29 18.90 6.70
C VAL A 129 11.50 19.52 5.99
N GLN A 130 12.19 18.77 5.14
CA GLN A 130 13.29 19.30 4.32
C GLN A 130 12.83 20.43 3.38
N ALA A 131 11.63 20.33 2.79
CA ALA A 131 11.07 21.38 1.95
C ALA A 131 10.74 22.63 2.77
N ILE A 132 10.16 22.48 3.98
CA ILE A 132 9.91 23.59 4.91
C ILE A 132 11.22 24.31 5.27
N ILE A 133 12.26 23.58 5.63
CA ILE A 133 13.58 24.15 5.95
C ILE A 133 14.15 24.91 4.75
N LYS A 134 14.07 24.33 3.54
CA LYS A 134 14.56 25.00 2.32
C LYS A 134 13.80 26.27 1.99
N SER A 135 12.52 26.38 2.37
CA SER A 135 11.73 27.60 2.19
C SER A 135 12.06 28.72 3.19
N GLY A 136 12.92 28.43 4.18
CA GLY A 136 13.30 29.39 5.23
C GLY A 136 12.26 29.55 6.35
N VAL A 137 11.20 28.74 6.36
CA VAL A 137 10.17 28.74 7.40
C VAL A 137 10.66 27.95 8.63
N ASN A 138 10.39 28.47 9.84
CA ASN A 138 10.62 27.71 11.05
C ASN A 138 9.66 26.51 11.09
N VAL A 139 10.21 25.30 11.28
CA VAL A 139 9.45 24.04 11.25
C VAL A 139 8.27 24.08 12.24
N ALA A 140 8.50 24.55 13.48
CA ALA A 140 7.46 24.62 14.51
C ALA A 140 6.35 25.68 14.22
N GLN A 141 6.55 26.56 13.25
CA GLN A 141 5.57 27.56 12.81
C GLN A 141 4.94 27.18 11.46
N ALA A 142 5.46 26.13 10.83
CA ALA A 142 4.96 25.68 9.56
C ALA A 142 3.57 25.04 9.68
N LYS A 143 2.72 25.32 8.69
CA LYS A 143 1.41 24.68 8.54
C LYS A 143 1.42 23.80 7.30
N VAL A 144 1.02 22.55 7.47
CA VAL A 144 0.90 21.57 6.39
C VAL A 144 -0.53 21.08 6.29
N LEU A 145 -1.08 21.07 5.11
CA LEU A 145 -2.38 20.45 4.82
C LEU A 145 -2.15 19.09 4.13
N ILE A 146 -2.61 18.04 4.75
CA ILE A 146 -2.70 16.72 4.12
C ILE A 146 -4.07 16.61 3.41
N MET A 147 -4.06 16.36 2.11
CA MET A 147 -5.27 16.19 1.31
C MET A 147 -5.50 14.71 1.00
N GLY A 148 -6.53 14.13 1.65
CA GLY A 148 -6.87 12.72 1.60
C GLY A 148 -6.35 11.94 2.81
N CYS A 149 -7.24 11.19 3.48
CA CYS A 149 -6.88 10.33 4.61
C CYS A 149 -7.43 8.90 4.48
N THR A 150 -8.17 8.59 3.41
CA THR A 150 -8.61 7.23 3.13
C THR A 150 -7.44 6.37 2.64
N PHE A 151 -7.54 5.04 2.80
CA PHE A 151 -6.43 4.15 2.44
C PHE A 151 -6.18 4.03 0.93
N LYS A 152 -7.14 4.45 0.09
CA LYS A 152 -7.01 4.54 -1.38
C LYS A 152 -8.05 5.50 -1.97
N GLU A 153 -7.86 5.84 -3.24
CA GLU A 153 -8.74 6.73 -3.97
C GLU A 153 -10.18 6.23 -4.07
N ASN A 154 -11.12 7.16 -4.05
CA ASN A 154 -12.55 6.94 -4.32
C ASN A 154 -13.28 6.01 -3.34
N VAL A 155 -12.78 5.81 -2.14
CA VAL A 155 -13.44 5.10 -1.05
C VAL A 155 -13.60 5.99 0.17
N SER A 156 -14.48 5.62 1.11
CA SER A 156 -14.63 6.27 2.41
C SER A 156 -13.86 5.56 3.54
N ASP A 157 -13.26 4.40 3.26
CA ASP A 157 -12.60 3.56 4.26
C ASP A 157 -11.26 4.16 4.69
N ILE A 158 -11.12 4.46 5.97
CA ILE A 158 -9.94 5.06 6.59
C ILE A 158 -9.03 4.04 7.29
N ARG A 159 -9.50 2.80 7.49
CA ARG A 159 -8.80 1.80 8.30
C ARG A 159 -7.42 1.44 7.73
N ASN A 160 -6.41 1.39 8.61
CA ASN A 160 -5.01 1.15 8.23
C ASN A 160 -4.50 2.11 7.16
N SER A 161 -4.96 3.36 7.15
CA SER A 161 -4.44 4.37 6.25
C SER A 161 -3.02 4.78 6.69
N LYS A 162 -2.04 4.64 5.81
CA LYS A 162 -0.66 5.08 6.06
C LYS A 162 -0.52 6.61 6.11
N VAL A 163 -1.56 7.35 5.80
CA VAL A 163 -1.62 8.81 5.99
C VAL A 163 -1.57 9.17 7.47
N ALA A 164 -2.13 8.35 8.36
CA ALA A 164 -2.01 8.53 9.80
C ALA A 164 -0.54 8.48 10.27
N ASP A 165 0.27 7.59 9.68
CA ASP A 165 1.70 7.52 10.00
C ASP A 165 2.43 8.80 9.53
N VAL A 166 2.09 9.33 8.35
CA VAL A 166 2.63 10.62 7.85
C VAL A 166 2.27 11.77 8.79
N TYR A 167 1.00 11.81 9.24
CA TYR A 167 0.53 12.81 10.19
C TYR A 167 1.32 12.74 11.50
N ASN A 168 1.42 11.57 12.10
CA ASN A 168 2.13 11.36 13.36
C ASN A 168 3.61 11.75 13.27
N GLU A 169 4.28 11.39 12.18
CA GLU A 169 5.67 11.80 11.95
C GLU A 169 5.83 13.32 11.82
N LEU A 170 4.95 14.00 11.12
CA LEU A 170 4.98 15.47 11.01
C LEU A 170 4.74 16.15 12.35
N ILE A 171 3.78 15.65 13.16
CA ILE A 171 3.55 16.14 14.53
C ILE A 171 4.78 15.92 15.41
N ALA A 172 5.49 14.80 15.27
CA ALA A 172 6.73 14.54 15.99
C ALA A 172 7.84 15.59 15.67
N TYR A 173 7.82 16.16 14.46
CA TYR A 173 8.65 17.31 14.07
C TYR A 173 8.08 18.66 14.51
N GLN A 174 6.99 18.68 15.28
CA GLN A 174 6.28 19.89 15.75
C GLN A 174 5.68 20.75 14.63
N VAL A 175 5.43 20.17 13.48
CA VAL A 175 4.69 20.81 12.38
C VAL A 175 3.21 20.89 12.75
N GLN A 176 2.55 22.02 12.44
CA GLN A 176 1.10 22.14 12.56
C GLN A 176 0.46 21.46 11.35
N VAL A 177 -0.34 20.43 11.57
CA VAL A 177 -0.90 19.62 10.47
C VAL A 177 -2.41 19.64 10.52
N ASP A 178 -3.03 20.02 9.40
CA ASP A 178 -4.45 19.85 9.14
C ASP A 178 -4.65 18.73 8.13
N VAL A 179 -5.77 17.99 8.27
CA VAL A 179 -6.15 16.91 7.33
C VAL A 179 -7.51 17.23 6.74
N SER A 180 -7.64 17.09 5.43
CA SER A 180 -8.91 17.29 4.72
C SER A 180 -9.17 16.12 3.76
N ASP A 181 -10.35 15.53 3.85
CA ASP A 181 -10.81 14.49 2.93
C ASP A 181 -12.33 14.61 2.73
N PRO A 182 -12.82 14.78 1.50
CA PRO A 182 -14.25 14.93 1.22
C PRO A 182 -15.03 13.61 1.34
N ARG A 183 -14.36 12.47 1.47
CA ARG A 183 -14.98 11.14 1.54
C ARG A 183 -14.91 10.51 2.92
N ALA A 184 -13.99 10.95 3.76
CA ALA A 184 -13.83 10.44 5.11
C ALA A 184 -14.86 11.08 6.06
N ASN A 185 -15.37 10.28 7.00
CA ASN A 185 -16.19 10.77 8.10
C ASN A 185 -15.27 11.26 9.23
N SER A 186 -15.40 12.54 9.63
CA SER A 186 -14.56 13.15 10.66
C SER A 186 -14.68 12.49 12.03
N ASP A 187 -15.85 11.96 12.39
CA ASP A 187 -16.07 11.28 13.68
C ASP A 187 -15.41 9.91 13.69
N GLU A 188 -15.46 9.18 12.56
CA GLU A 188 -14.73 7.92 12.39
C GLU A 188 -13.21 8.13 12.43
N VAL A 189 -12.69 9.17 11.78
CA VAL A 189 -11.26 9.52 11.81
C VAL A 189 -10.80 9.80 13.24
N LYS A 190 -11.55 10.59 14.00
CA LYS A 190 -11.26 10.87 15.42
C LYS A 190 -11.35 9.62 16.30
N HIS A 191 -12.28 8.73 16.01
CA HIS A 191 -12.41 7.48 16.77
C HIS A 191 -11.23 6.53 16.50
N GLU A 192 -10.78 6.44 15.26
CA GLU A 192 -9.73 5.50 14.84
C GLU A 192 -8.32 6.00 15.16
N TYR A 193 -8.08 7.32 15.00
CA TYR A 193 -6.73 7.90 15.07
C TYR A 193 -6.54 8.95 16.17
N GLY A 194 -7.59 9.37 16.89
CA GLY A 194 -7.53 10.41 17.93
C GLY A 194 -7.87 11.77 17.38
#